data_6910bad395b4d08cd41fb90e760dfcc9
#
_entry.id   6910bad395b4d08cd41fb90e760dfcc9
#
_cell.length_a   1.000
_cell.length_b   1.000
_cell.length_c   1.000
_cell.angle_alpha   90.00
_cell.angle_beta   90.00
_cell.angle_gamma   90.00
#
_symmetry.space_group_name_H-M   'P 1'
#
loop_
_entity.id
_entity.type
_entity.pdbx_description
1 polymer ?
#
loop_
_entity_poly.entity_id
_entity_poly.type
_entity_poly.pdbx_seq_one_letter_code
_entity_poly.pdbx_strand_id
1 'polypeptide(L)'
;DVTLKVLEAYTRDVGRGVARIDYEAMDVLDASTGDIIEIKGKRNTVAKCLPLYPSDEGRGVIRIDGLIRNNSGVAISDTVTIRKIKAPPAEKVVVAPLESIPPIDERYLADALESVPVTKGDNIMIPYFGGRLTFQIIAVTPPSDAVLITQRTVFSISEKGESARGVP
;
A
#
# COMPACT_ATOMS: atom_id res chain seq x y z
N ASP A 1 -0.83 -8.78 17.85
CA ASP A 1 -0.42 -7.51 17.26
C ASP A 1 0.95 -7.11 17.76
N VAL A 2 1.68 -6.40 16.94
CA VAL A 2 3.04 -5.97 17.27
C VAL A 2 3.14 -4.47 17.03
N THR A 3 3.80 -3.76 17.95
CA THR A 3 4.02 -2.32 17.83
C THR A 3 5.47 -2.08 17.44
N LEU A 4 5.68 -1.30 16.39
CA LEU A 4 7.00 -1.04 15.83
C LEU A 4 7.19 0.44 15.57
N LYS A 5 8.45 0.88 15.62
CA LYS A 5 8.82 2.26 15.35
C LYS A 5 9.09 2.45 13.86
N VAL A 6 8.53 3.50 13.28
CA VAL A 6 8.61 3.77 11.86
C VAL A 6 9.95 4.38 11.48
N LEU A 7 10.61 3.77 10.50
CA LEU A 7 11.80 4.31 9.86
C LEU A 7 11.60 4.36 8.36
N GLU A 8 12.48 5.06 7.70
CA GLU A 8 12.44 5.23 6.24
C GLU A 8 12.72 3.89 5.53
N ALA A 9 12.06 3.66 4.40
CA ALA A 9 12.28 2.47 3.61
C ALA A 9 13.68 2.44 3.01
N TYR A 10 14.18 1.23 2.74
CA TYR A 10 15.36 1.10 1.91
C TYR A 10 15.03 1.61 0.50
N THR A 11 16.01 2.22 -0.15
CA THR A 11 15.79 2.82 -1.47
C THR A 11 15.15 1.86 -2.46
N ARG A 12 15.55 0.60 -2.45
CA ARG A 12 15.04 -0.39 -3.39
C ARG A 12 13.56 -0.72 -3.20
N ASP A 13 13.02 -0.41 -2.03
CA ASP A 13 11.63 -0.74 -1.71
C ASP A 13 10.64 0.39 -2.02
N VAL A 14 11.15 1.57 -2.33
CA VAL A 14 10.30 2.74 -2.54
C VAL A 14 9.34 2.48 -3.71
N GLY A 15 8.05 2.68 -3.47
CA GLY A 15 7.01 2.51 -4.47
C GLY A 15 6.54 1.07 -4.67
N ARG A 16 7.03 0.12 -3.87
CA ARG A 16 6.73 -1.28 -4.09
C ARG A 16 5.70 -1.87 -3.12
N GLY A 17 5.16 -1.07 -2.21
CA GLY A 17 4.17 -1.57 -1.26
C GLY A 17 4.75 -2.54 -0.25
N VAL A 18 5.97 -2.29 0.20
CA VAL A 18 6.72 -3.20 1.07
C VAL A 18 6.89 -2.60 2.46
N ALA A 19 6.75 -3.45 3.47
CA ALA A 19 7.08 -3.12 4.86
C ALA A 19 8.08 -4.14 5.34
N ARG A 20 9.25 -3.67 5.78
CA ARG A 20 10.29 -4.56 6.31
C ARG A 20 10.21 -4.58 7.82
N ILE A 21 10.18 -5.79 8.38
CA ILE A 21 10.05 -5.97 9.84
C ILE A 21 11.00 -7.08 10.30
N ASP A 22 11.22 -7.16 11.63
CA ASP A 22 12.07 -8.17 12.24
C ASP A 22 11.49 -9.57 12.02
N TYR A 23 12.36 -10.57 11.95
CA TYR A 23 11.93 -11.97 11.96
C TYR A 23 11.12 -12.29 13.21
N GLU A 24 11.50 -11.68 14.35
CA GLU A 24 10.75 -11.89 15.58
C GLU A 24 9.31 -11.41 15.45
N ALA A 25 9.12 -10.24 14.84
CA ALA A 25 7.78 -9.72 14.59
C ALA A 25 7.01 -10.64 13.64
N MET A 26 7.68 -11.15 12.60
CA MET A 26 7.05 -12.08 11.68
C MET A 26 6.60 -13.35 12.40
N ASP A 27 7.43 -13.86 13.31
CA ASP A 27 7.06 -15.06 14.08
C ASP A 27 5.85 -14.81 14.97
N VAL A 28 5.82 -13.67 15.65
CA VAL A 28 4.69 -13.34 16.52
C VAL A 28 3.40 -13.23 15.72
N LEU A 29 3.48 -12.72 14.51
CA LEU A 29 2.30 -12.56 13.64
C LEU A 29 1.97 -13.83 12.86
N ASP A 30 2.83 -14.84 12.94
CA ASP A 30 2.72 -16.02 12.09
C ASP A 30 2.71 -15.63 10.62
N ALA A 31 3.54 -14.67 10.26
CA ALA A 31 3.64 -14.15 8.91
C ALA A 31 4.92 -14.64 8.24
N SER A 32 4.80 -15.00 6.98
CA SER A 32 5.93 -15.40 6.15
C SER A 32 6.26 -14.29 5.19
N THR A 33 7.45 -14.34 4.62
CA THR A 33 7.87 -13.38 3.59
C THR A 33 6.83 -13.33 2.47
N GLY A 34 6.36 -12.13 2.17
CA GLY A 34 5.36 -11.93 1.13
C GLY A 34 3.93 -11.88 1.61
N ASP A 35 3.67 -12.24 2.86
CA ASP A 35 2.33 -12.13 3.41
C ASP A 35 1.94 -10.66 3.57
N ILE A 36 0.64 -10.40 3.62
CA ILE A 36 0.12 -9.05 3.73
C ILE A 36 -0.10 -8.72 5.20
N ILE A 37 0.37 -7.55 5.60
CA ILE A 37 0.14 -7.04 6.95
C ILE A 37 -0.63 -5.73 6.87
N GLU A 38 -1.48 -5.52 7.87
CA GLU A 38 -2.15 -4.24 8.06
C GLU A 38 -1.31 -3.39 8.97
N ILE A 39 -1.15 -2.13 8.61
CA ILE A 39 -0.39 -1.15 9.36
C ILE A 39 -1.39 -0.14 9.91
N LYS A 40 -1.51 -0.08 11.21
CA LYS A 40 -2.46 0.79 11.88
C LYS A 40 -1.73 1.97 12.50
N GLY A 41 -1.90 3.13 11.89
CA GLY A 41 -1.50 4.41 12.43
C GLY A 41 -2.74 5.23 12.72
N LYS A 42 -2.79 6.46 12.25
CA LYS A 42 -4.02 7.26 12.28
C LYS A 42 -5.04 6.74 11.28
N ARG A 43 -4.56 6.10 10.23
CA ARG A 43 -5.36 5.35 9.26
C ARG A 43 -4.79 3.96 9.16
N ASN A 44 -5.59 3.04 8.64
CA ASN A 44 -5.11 1.70 8.35
C ASN A 44 -4.72 1.62 6.88
N THR A 45 -3.57 1.02 6.61
CA THR A 45 -3.17 0.67 5.26
C THR A 45 -2.54 -0.71 5.28
N VAL A 46 -2.07 -1.17 4.14
CA VAL A 46 -1.54 -2.53 4.02
C VAL A 46 -0.24 -2.51 3.23
N ALA A 47 0.57 -3.53 3.46
CA ALA A 47 1.83 -3.69 2.76
C ALA A 47 2.23 -5.15 2.74
N LYS A 48 3.12 -5.49 1.83
CA LYS A 48 3.71 -6.81 1.76
C LYS A 48 4.88 -6.87 2.75
N CYS A 49 4.91 -7.91 3.55
CA CYS A 49 5.88 -8.08 4.62
C CYS A 49 7.16 -8.73 4.08
N LEU A 50 8.30 -8.10 4.32
CA LEU A 50 9.62 -8.67 4.01
C LEU A 50 10.53 -8.48 5.22
N PRO A 51 11.60 -9.29 5.34
CA PRO A 51 12.51 -9.13 6.48
C PRO A 51 13.41 -7.91 6.32
N LEU A 52 13.78 -7.33 7.45
CA LEU A 52 14.78 -6.29 7.51
C LEU A 52 16.15 -6.83 7.09
N TYR A 53 17.05 -5.96 6.68
CA TYR A 53 18.45 -6.36 6.49
C TYR A 53 19.05 -6.71 7.85
N PRO A 54 20.06 -7.60 7.87
CA PRO A 54 20.64 -8.05 9.14
C PRO A 54 21.08 -6.92 10.07
N SER A 55 21.56 -5.81 9.54
CA SER A 55 22.01 -4.70 10.38
C SER A 55 20.88 -4.01 11.13
N ASP A 56 19.65 -4.20 10.70
CA ASP A 56 18.48 -3.60 11.36
C ASP A 56 17.70 -4.60 12.22
N GLU A 57 18.08 -5.87 12.15
CA GLU A 57 17.33 -6.91 12.85
C GLU A 57 17.40 -6.71 14.37
N GLY A 58 16.29 -6.92 15.05
CA GLY A 58 16.24 -6.85 16.50
C GLY A 58 16.05 -5.46 17.07
N ARG A 59 15.76 -4.48 16.24
CA ARG A 59 15.64 -3.09 16.71
C ARG A 59 14.19 -2.66 16.93
N GLY A 60 13.22 -3.51 16.63
CA GLY A 60 11.81 -3.18 16.83
C GLY A 60 11.31 -2.10 15.89
N VAL A 61 11.79 -2.10 14.66
CA VAL A 61 11.46 -1.07 13.69
C VAL A 61 10.70 -1.64 12.49
N ILE A 62 10.01 -0.77 11.78
CA ILE A 62 9.36 -1.09 10.52
C ILE A 62 9.82 -0.03 9.52
N ARG A 63 10.29 -0.49 8.36
CA ARG A 63 10.73 0.43 7.31
C ARG A 63 9.69 0.49 6.21
N ILE A 64 9.09 1.64 6.07
CA ILE A 64 8.01 1.90 5.10
C ILE A 64 8.29 3.23 4.40
N ASP A 65 7.92 3.29 3.11
CA ASP A 65 8.20 4.47 2.31
C ASP A 65 7.21 5.61 2.63
N GLY A 66 7.45 6.76 1.99
CA GLY A 66 6.63 7.94 2.24
C GLY A 66 5.17 7.77 1.88
N LEU A 67 4.89 6.97 0.85
CA LEU A 67 3.51 6.73 0.44
C LEU A 67 2.77 5.92 1.51
N ILE A 68 3.39 4.87 2.02
CA ILE A 68 2.77 4.06 3.08
C ILE A 68 2.63 4.89 4.35
N ARG A 69 3.64 5.69 4.69
CA ARG A 69 3.53 6.58 5.85
C ARG A 69 2.35 7.54 5.69
N ASN A 70 2.20 8.11 4.51
CA ASN A 70 1.07 9.00 4.23
C ASN A 70 -0.25 8.26 4.38
N ASN A 71 -0.35 7.05 3.80
CA ASN A 71 -1.57 6.26 3.86
C ASN A 71 -1.93 5.82 5.28
N SER A 72 -0.93 5.64 6.14
CA SER A 72 -1.18 5.29 7.54
C SER A 72 -1.23 6.50 8.47
N GLY A 73 -0.94 7.68 7.94
CA GLY A 73 -1.01 8.92 8.71
C GLY A 73 0.07 9.05 9.77
N VAL A 74 1.27 8.54 9.49
CA VAL A 74 2.36 8.55 10.47
C VAL A 74 3.62 9.17 9.86
N ALA A 75 4.50 9.61 10.74
CA ALA A 75 5.80 10.16 10.39
C ALA A 75 6.90 9.23 10.89
N ILE A 76 8.11 9.46 10.43
CA ILE A 76 9.29 8.74 10.93
C ILE A 76 9.38 8.96 12.43
N SER A 77 9.68 7.90 13.15
CA SER A 77 9.79 7.81 14.61
C SER A 77 8.45 7.64 15.33
N ASP A 78 7.34 7.78 14.64
CA ASP A 78 6.05 7.38 15.22
C ASP A 78 6.01 5.87 15.36
N THR A 79 5.05 5.35 16.11
CA THR A 79 4.84 3.91 16.22
C THR A 79 3.56 3.53 15.49
N VAL A 80 3.56 2.30 14.99
CA VAL A 80 2.38 1.71 14.36
C VAL A 80 2.17 0.34 14.96
N THR A 81 0.94 -0.16 14.89
CA THR A 81 0.60 -1.52 15.27
C THR A 81 0.32 -2.31 14.01
N ILE A 82 0.90 -3.49 13.91
CA ILE A 82 0.74 -4.33 12.71
C ILE A 82 0.10 -5.64 13.07
N ARG A 83 -0.58 -6.23 12.09
CA ARG A 83 -1.14 -7.58 12.20
C ARG A 83 -1.20 -8.20 10.81
N LYS A 84 -1.15 -9.53 10.78
CA LYS A 84 -1.29 -10.25 9.52
C LYS A 84 -2.75 -10.25 9.10
N ILE A 85 -3.00 -10.00 7.82
CA ILE A 85 -4.35 -10.10 7.27
C ILE A 85 -4.30 -10.82 5.93
N LYS A 86 -5.48 -11.19 5.43
CA LYS A 86 -5.61 -11.77 4.10
C LYS A 86 -6.11 -10.69 3.15
N ALA A 87 -5.57 -10.72 1.94
CA ALA A 87 -5.99 -9.80 0.89
C ALA A 87 -6.34 -10.65 -0.34
N PRO A 88 -7.63 -10.85 -0.63
CA PRO A 88 -8.00 -11.62 -1.82
C PRO A 88 -7.58 -10.87 -3.08
N PRO A 89 -7.42 -11.60 -4.19
CA PRO A 89 -7.13 -10.94 -5.46
C PRO A 89 -8.19 -9.92 -5.80
N ALA A 90 -7.77 -8.74 -6.24
CA ALA A 90 -8.70 -7.70 -6.64
C ALA A 90 -9.28 -8.03 -8.01
N GLU A 91 -10.61 -8.07 -8.08
CA GLU A 91 -11.30 -8.23 -9.36
C GLU A 91 -11.40 -6.88 -10.05
N LYS A 92 -11.79 -5.85 -9.31
CA LYS A 92 -11.93 -4.50 -9.84
C LYS A 92 -11.49 -3.49 -8.80
N VAL A 93 -10.81 -2.44 -9.26
CA VAL A 93 -10.42 -1.31 -8.42
C VAL A 93 -10.82 -0.04 -9.14
N VAL A 94 -11.59 0.80 -8.46
CA VAL A 94 -11.96 2.12 -8.97
C VAL A 94 -11.02 3.13 -8.35
N VAL A 95 -10.39 3.94 -9.21
CA VAL A 95 -9.45 4.95 -8.74
C VAL A 95 -9.86 6.32 -9.28
N ALA A 96 -9.49 7.37 -8.57
CA ALA A 96 -9.70 8.74 -9.02
C ALA A 96 -8.34 9.45 -9.03
N PRO A 97 -8.00 10.16 -10.11
CA PRO A 97 -6.73 10.88 -10.13
C PRO A 97 -6.77 12.04 -9.13
N LEU A 98 -5.65 12.27 -8.47
CA LEU A 98 -5.53 13.37 -7.50
C LEU A 98 -5.19 14.68 -8.18
N GLU A 99 -4.81 14.61 -9.46
CA GLU A 99 -4.52 15.79 -10.25
C GLU A 99 -4.83 15.45 -11.70
N SER A 100 -4.78 16.45 -12.56
CA SER A 100 -5.06 16.25 -13.97
C SER A 100 -4.09 15.24 -14.58
N ILE A 101 -4.60 14.29 -15.35
CA ILE A 101 -3.77 13.25 -15.97
C ILE A 101 -4.02 13.22 -17.47
N PRO A 102 -3.02 12.77 -18.26
CA PRO A 102 -3.23 12.53 -19.68
C PRO A 102 -4.10 11.29 -19.88
N PRO A 103 -4.63 11.09 -21.09
CA PRO A 103 -5.30 9.81 -21.39
C PRO A 103 -4.34 8.65 -21.13
N ILE A 104 -4.83 7.61 -20.50
CA ILE A 104 -4.02 6.47 -20.10
C ILE A 104 -4.85 5.19 -20.25
N ASP A 105 -4.18 4.14 -20.73
CA ASP A 105 -4.81 2.82 -20.81
C ASP A 105 -4.90 2.24 -19.41
N GLU A 106 -6.09 1.92 -18.96
CA GLU A 106 -6.33 1.41 -17.61
C GLU A 106 -5.57 0.12 -17.33
N ARG A 107 -5.28 -0.66 -18.36
CA ARG A 107 -4.51 -1.89 -18.19
C ARG A 107 -3.08 -1.62 -17.72
N TYR A 108 -2.56 -0.43 -18.01
CA TYR A 108 -1.23 -0.05 -17.53
C TYR A 108 -1.20 -0.03 -16.00
N LEU A 109 -2.32 0.34 -15.36
CA LEU A 109 -2.38 0.40 -13.91
C LEU A 109 -2.22 -0.98 -13.29
N ALA A 110 -2.85 -2.00 -13.88
CA ALA A 110 -2.71 -3.36 -13.37
C ALA A 110 -1.26 -3.85 -13.48
N ASP A 111 -0.61 -3.53 -14.60
CA ASP A 111 0.79 -3.91 -14.78
C ASP A 111 1.70 -3.19 -13.80
N ALA A 112 1.49 -1.89 -13.63
CA ALA A 112 2.37 -1.08 -12.78
C ALA A 112 2.23 -1.42 -11.31
N LEU A 113 1.04 -1.88 -10.89
CA LEU A 113 0.74 -2.14 -9.49
C LEU A 113 0.63 -3.62 -9.16
N GLU A 114 1.05 -4.48 -10.07
CA GLU A 114 0.97 -5.92 -9.85
C GLU A 114 1.63 -6.30 -8.53
N SER A 115 0.95 -7.14 -7.75
CA SER A 115 1.40 -7.64 -6.45
C SER A 115 1.40 -6.60 -5.33
N VAL A 116 0.84 -5.43 -5.57
CA VAL A 116 0.71 -4.41 -4.53
C VAL A 116 -0.63 -4.59 -3.83
N PRO A 117 -0.65 -4.69 -2.49
CA PRO A 117 -1.91 -4.71 -1.76
C PRO A 117 -2.42 -3.28 -1.57
N VAL A 118 -3.72 -3.10 -1.64
CA VAL A 118 -4.33 -1.78 -1.45
C VAL A 118 -5.59 -1.90 -0.62
N THR A 119 -5.96 -0.79 0.01
CA THR A 119 -7.22 -0.68 0.71
C THR A 119 -7.92 0.61 0.28
N LYS A 120 -9.23 0.64 0.44
CA LYS A 120 -10.03 1.82 0.08
C LYS A 120 -9.51 3.04 0.82
N GLY A 121 -9.35 4.13 0.09
CA GLY A 121 -8.87 5.38 0.64
C GLY A 121 -7.38 5.60 0.52
N ASP A 122 -6.62 4.56 0.16
CA ASP A 122 -5.18 4.71 -0.05
C ASP A 122 -4.91 5.62 -1.24
N ASN A 123 -3.82 6.37 -1.14
CA ASN A 123 -3.22 7.00 -2.31
C ASN A 123 -2.22 6.02 -2.92
N ILE A 124 -2.18 5.97 -4.23
CA ILE A 124 -1.21 5.14 -4.96
C ILE A 124 -0.50 6.01 -5.98
N MET A 125 0.69 5.59 -6.35
CA MET A 125 1.55 6.35 -7.23
C MET A 125 2.18 5.40 -8.25
N ILE A 126 2.14 5.78 -9.52
CA ILE A 126 2.75 4.97 -10.56
C ILE A 126 3.70 5.82 -11.39
N PRO A 127 4.82 5.25 -11.85
CA PRO A 127 5.71 5.97 -12.76
C PRO A 127 5.07 6.07 -14.14
N TYR A 128 5.27 7.20 -14.81
CA TYR A 128 4.68 7.43 -16.12
C TYR A 128 5.52 8.43 -16.89
N PHE A 129 6.25 7.99 -17.89
CA PHE A 129 7.06 8.83 -18.80
C PHE A 129 7.91 9.85 -18.06
N GLY A 130 8.76 9.36 -17.15
CA GLY A 130 9.69 10.21 -16.42
C GLY A 130 9.09 10.98 -15.26
N GLY A 131 7.77 10.91 -15.09
CA GLY A 131 7.07 11.53 -13.96
C GLY A 131 6.31 10.48 -13.19
N ARG A 132 5.30 10.94 -12.46
CA ARG A 132 4.45 10.07 -11.66
C ARG A 132 3.01 10.53 -11.75
N LEU A 133 2.11 9.57 -11.69
CA LEU A 133 0.69 9.83 -11.58
C LEU A 133 0.22 9.33 -10.24
N THR A 134 -0.63 10.10 -9.57
CA THR A 134 -1.18 9.73 -8.27
C THR A 134 -2.68 9.60 -8.34
N PHE A 135 -3.18 8.56 -7.69
CA PHE A 135 -4.60 8.26 -7.65
C PHE A 135 -5.00 7.92 -6.22
N GLN A 136 -6.29 8.02 -5.94
CA GLN A 136 -6.86 7.52 -4.71
C GLN A 136 -7.72 6.30 -5.02
N ILE A 137 -7.62 5.29 -4.18
CA ILE A 137 -8.46 4.09 -4.28
C ILE A 137 -9.86 4.46 -3.78
N ILE A 138 -10.85 4.40 -4.67
CA ILE A 138 -12.22 4.78 -4.35
C ILE A 138 -13.04 3.58 -3.93
N ALA A 139 -12.86 2.44 -4.61
CA ALA A 139 -13.62 1.23 -4.30
C ALA A 139 -12.85 0.01 -4.77
N VAL A 140 -13.05 -1.10 -4.09
CA VAL A 140 -12.41 -2.37 -4.43
C VAL A 140 -13.47 -3.47 -4.48
N THR A 141 -13.24 -4.43 -5.35
CA THR A 141 -14.08 -5.64 -5.49
C THR A 141 -13.17 -6.85 -5.44
N PRO A 142 -13.39 -7.85 -4.60
CA PRO A 142 -14.52 -7.96 -3.66
C PRO A 142 -14.39 -6.95 -2.53
N PRO A 143 -15.50 -6.56 -1.90
CA PRO A 143 -15.41 -5.66 -0.75
C PRO A 143 -14.70 -6.39 0.38
N SER A 144 -13.58 -5.84 0.81
CA SER A 144 -12.81 -6.42 1.90
C SER A 144 -11.87 -5.34 2.44
N ASP A 145 -11.25 -5.64 3.59
CA ASP A 145 -10.35 -4.68 4.23
C ASP A 145 -9.15 -4.37 3.35
N ALA A 146 -8.74 -5.31 2.50
CA ALA A 146 -7.65 -5.10 1.57
C ALA A 146 -7.81 -6.07 0.41
N VAL A 147 -7.24 -5.71 -0.74
CA VAL A 147 -7.18 -6.60 -1.90
C VAL A 147 -5.79 -6.54 -2.49
N LEU A 148 -5.42 -7.61 -3.21
CA LEU A 148 -4.11 -7.70 -3.86
C LEU A 148 -4.29 -7.49 -5.35
N ILE A 149 -3.58 -6.52 -5.91
CA ILE A 149 -3.65 -6.25 -7.34
C ILE A 149 -2.91 -7.34 -8.10
N THR A 150 -3.54 -7.87 -9.15
CA THR A 150 -2.96 -8.86 -10.04
C THR A 150 -3.06 -8.35 -11.46
N GLN A 151 -2.46 -9.08 -12.39
CA GLN A 151 -2.57 -8.74 -13.81
C GLN A 151 -4.00 -8.84 -14.32
N ARG A 152 -4.86 -9.56 -13.61
CA ARG A 152 -6.27 -9.71 -14.00
C ARG A 152 -7.17 -8.63 -13.42
N THR A 153 -6.65 -7.82 -12.52
CA THR A 153 -7.45 -6.76 -11.90
C THR A 153 -7.86 -5.75 -12.96
N VAL A 154 -9.15 -5.43 -12.99
CA VAL A 154 -9.67 -4.42 -13.91
C VAL A 154 -9.70 -3.08 -13.17
N PHE A 155 -9.04 -2.08 -13.73
CA PHE A 155 -9.08 -0.73 -13.19
C PHE A 155 -10.11 0.10 -13.92
N SER A 156 -10.79 0.96 -13.17
CA SER A 156 -11.70 1.95 -13.71
C SER A 156 -11.29 3.31 -13.16
N ILE A 157 -10.99 4.25 -14.03
CA ILE A 157 -10.60 5.59 -13.62
C ILE A 157 -11.85 6.46 -13.65
N SER A 158 -12.26 6.93 -12.47
CA SER A 158 -13.42 7.80 -12.39
C SER A 158 -12.97 9.24 -12.56
N GLU A 159 -13.95 10.09 -12.81
CA GLU A 159 -13.64 11.49 -12.99
C GLU A 159 -13.12 12.07 -11.70
N LYS A 160 -12.06 12.85 -11.83
CA LYS A 160 -11.51 13.51 -10.69
C LYS A 160 -12.55 14.40 -10.05
N GLY A 161 -12.52 14.41 -8.75
CA GLY A 161 -13.27 15.36 -8.03
C GLY A 161 -14.70 14.98 -7.83
N GLU A 162 -15.53 14.98 -8.83
CA GLU A 162 -16.91 14.77 -8.56
C GLU A 162 -17.16 13.42 -7.97
N SER A 163 -16.52 12.37 -8.45
CA SER A 163 -16.68 11.09 -7.81
C SER A 163 -16.01 11.08 -6.45
N ALA A 164 -14.87 11.71 -6.33
CA ALA A 164 -14.19 11.77 -5.05
C ALA A 164 -15.01 12.56 -4.05
N ARG A 165 -15.73 13.56 -4.50
CA ARG A 165 -16.59 14.32 -3.62
C ARG A 165 -17.81 13.56 -3.24
N GLY A 166 -18.09 12.59 -4.01
CA GLY A 166 -19.29 11.92 -3.79
C GLY A 166 -20.42 12.82 -4.01
N VAL A 167 -20.23 13.73 -4.57
CA VAL A 167 -20.75 14.61 -4.75
C VAL A 167 -21.30 15.47 -4.34
N PRO A 168 -21.41 15.92 -4.42
CA PRO A 168 -22.02 16.78 -3.83
C PRO A 168 -22.94 16.89 -3.88
#